data_06f3c60661f1ff79c7528734fa7f1551
#
_entry.id   06f3c60661f1ff79c7528734fa7f1551
#
_cell.length_a   1.000
_cell.length_b   1.000
_cell.length_c   1.000
_cell.angle_alpha   90.00
_cell.angle_beta   90.00
_cell.angle_gamma   90.00
#
_symmetry.space_group_name_H-M   'P 1'
#
loop_
_entity.id
_entity.type
_entity.pdbx_description
1 polymer ?
#
loop_
_entity_poly.entity_id
_entity_poly.type
_entity_poly.pdbx_seq_one_letter_code
_entity_poly.pdbx_strand_id
1 'polypeptide(L)'
;MADTPEVIRVAADILTKRYGGKQELVDVERLDGSGVAEVYRARVVNNPFFQHRSVVVKRSPASGDELVDAAFLRETVAYQFATSLSPSARPGPVLLGYDTAQRVLIISDLGDGRTLADALRAADEATHTDILRKLGRALGMMHAGTADEEDAFNVLLQRMTRSRPNSANLQKLRDRLLSHRIRIGVNVIEGAGVAIPAEVRIAASNVQSRLLRGGMRAFTPFDLTPDNIVETDSAFHFLDYEWAGYRDATFDVAFVVARFPAFLAAQPFNAQATEAFVDAW
;
A
#
# COMPACT_ATOMS: atom_id res chain seq x y z
N MET A 1 -24.95 23.10 11.22
CA MET A 1 -23.93 22.66 10.24
C MET A 1 -22.83 22.03 11.06
N ALA A 2 -22.49 20.76 10.82
CA ALA A 2 -21.34 20.14 11.48
C ALA A 2 -20.07 20.91 11.07
N ASP A 3 -19.19 21.17 12.04
CA ASP A 3 -17.95 21.90 11.78
C ASP A 3 -17.06 21.07 10.84
N THR A 4 -16.68 21.62 9.70
CA THR A 4 -15.85 20.93 8.71
C THR A 4 -14.47 20.66 9.31
N PRO A 5 -13.97 19.40 9.37
CA PRO A 5 -12.67 19.10 9.94
C PRO A 5 -11.56 19.96 9.33
N GLU A 6 -10.62 20.42 10.16
CA GLU A 6 -9.50 21.27 9.70
C GLU A 6 -8.73 20.66 8.54
N VAL A 7 -8.53 19.35 8.58
CA VAL A 7 -7.83 18.61 7.50
C VAL A 7 -8.50 18.77 6.13
N ILE A 8 -9.80 18.91 6.08
CA ILE A 8 -10.56 19.10 4.83
C ILE A 8 -10.30 20.51 4.27
N ARG A 9 -10.18 21.52 5.12
CA ARG A 9 -9.80 22.88 4.69
C ARG A 9 -8.38 22.89 4.12
N VAL A 10 -7.45 22.22 4.82
CA VAL A 10 -6.06 22.03 4.32
C VAL A 10 -6.05 21.32 2.96
N ALA A 11 -6.84 20.27 2.80
CA ALA A 11 -6.95 19.56 1.53
C ALA A 11 -7.49 20.44 0.40
N ALA A 12 -8.53 21.22 0.66
CA ALA A 12 -9.08 22.15 -0.33
C ALA A 12 -8.05 23.21 -0.76
N ASP A 13 -7.24 23.72 0.17
CA ASP A 13 -6.16 24.67 -0.12
C ASP A 13 -5.04 24.05 -0.96
N ILE A 14 -4.66 22.79 -0.67
CA ILE A 14 -3.67 22.05 -1.45
C ILE A 14 -4.15 21.87 -2.89
N LEU A 15 -5.39 21.45 -3.08
CA LEU A 15 -5.99 21.25 -4.40
C LEU A 15 -6.12 22.59 -5.14
N THR A 16 -6.54 23.65 -4.47
CA THR A 16 -6.64 25.00 -5.03
C THR A 16 -5.28 25.49 -5.57
N LYS A 17 -4.21 25.32 -4.78
CA LYS A 17 -2.85 25.71 -5.19
C LYS A 17 -2.33 24.89 -6.37
N ARG A 18 -2.71 23.62 -6.44
CA ARG A 18 -2.18 22.70 -7.46
C ARG A 18 -2.92 22.77 -8.79
N TYR A 19 -4.24 22.89 -8.76
CA TYR A 19 -5.08 22.80 -9.96
C TYR A 19 -5.66 24.15 -10.42
N GLY A 20 -5.58 25.16 -9.56
CA GLY A 20 -6.20 26.46 -9.83
C GLY A 20 -7.70 26.48 -9.57
N GLY A 21 -8.28 27.67 -9.53
CA GLY A 21 -9.67 27.87 -9.11
C GLY A 21 -9.91 27.44 -7.65
N LYS A 22 -10.85 28.06 -6.98
CA LYS A 22 -11.18 27.67 -5.62
C LYS A 22 -11.76 26.25 -5.61
N GLN A 23 -11.11 25.32 -4.89
CA GLN A 23 -11.62 23.98 -4.67
C GLN A 23 -12.41 23.93 -3.37
N GLU A 24 -13.61 23.38 -3.40
CA GLU A 24 -14.46 23.20 -2.23
C GLU A 24 -14.77 21.72 -2.04
N LEU A 25 -14.54 21.23 -0.83
CA LEU A 25 -14.83 19.87 -0.40
C LEU A 25 -16.04 19.88 0.53
N VAL A 26 -17.05 19.12 0.17
CA VAL A 26 -18.33 19.03 0.86
C VAL A 26 -18.74 17.57 1.05
N ASP A 27 -19.84 17.32 1.76
CA ASP A 27 -20.37 15.97 2.01
C ASP A 27 -19.28 15.05 2.58
N VAL A 28 -18.62 15.55 3.64
CA VAL A 28 -17.47 14.89 4.27
C VAL A 28 -17.93 13.71 5.09
N GLU A 29 -17.41 12.54 4.74
CA GLU A 29 -17.62 11.29 5.45
C GLU A 29 -16.29 10.83 6.04
N ARG A 30 -16.26 10.44 7.31
CA ARG A 30 -15.09 9.77 7.89
C ARG A 30 -15.14 8.31 7.52
N LEU A 31 -14.05 7.82 6.95
CA LEU A 31 -13.90 6.41 6.63
C LEU A 31 -13.25 5.69 7.81
N ASP A 32 -13.76 4.49 8.10
CA ASP A 32 -13.17 3.62 9.11
C ASP A 32 -11.80 3.07 8.64
N GLY A 33 -10.86 2.97 9.57
CA GLY A 33 -9.54 2.40 9.34
C GLY A 33 -8.98 1.80 10.62
N SER A 34 -8.12 0.79 10.49
CA SER A 34 -7.49 0.10 11.62
C SER A 34 -6.32 0.85 12.25
N GLY A 35 -5.88 1.96 11.65
CA GLY A 35 -4.70 2.73 12.05
C GLY A 35 -5.02 4.02 12.81
N VAL A 36 -3.94 4.75 13.16
CA VAL A 36 -4.03 6.08 13.78
C VAL A 36 -4.32 7.21 12.78
N ALA A 37 -4.32 6.90 11.49
CA ALA A 37 -4.60 7.87 10.43
C ALA A 37 -6.08 8.26 10.44
N GLU A 38 -6.32 9.54 10.18
CA GLU A 38 -7.66 10.06 9.92
C GLU A 38 -7.90 10.02 8.42
N VAL A 39 -8.95 9.32 8.00
CA VAL A 39 -9.29 9.17 6.58
C VAL A 39 -10.70 9.70 6.35
N TYR A 40 -10.83 10.54 5.34
CA TYR A 40 -12.10 11.15 4.96
C TYR A 40 -12.34 11.01 3.47
N ARG A 41 -13.57 10.70 3.09
CA ARG A 41 -14.08 10.90 1.73
C ARG A 41 -14.76 12.25 1.67
N ALA A 42 -14.55 13.00 0.60
CA ALA A 42 -15.24 14.27 0.39
C ALA A 42 -15.60 14.43 -1.08
N ARG A 43 -16.80 14.96 -1.35
CA ARG A 43 -17.23 15.35 -2.69
C ARG A 43 -16.61 16.69 -3.06
N VAL A 44 -16.15 16.81 -4.29
CA VAL A 44 -15.62 18.05 -4.83
C VAL A 44 -16.78 18.83 -5.50
N VAL A 45 -16.94 20.09 -5.13
CA VAL A 45 -17.85 21.00 -5.82
C VAL A 45 -17.36 21.17 -7.25
N ASN A 46 -18.27 21.08 -8.23
CA ASN A 46 -17.93 21.09 -9.64
C ASN A 46 -17.06 22.31 -10.00
N ASN A 47 -15.88 22.03 -10.52
CA ASN A 47 -14.89 23.00 -10.91
C ASN A 47 -14.27 22.60 -12.26
N PRO A 48 -14.23 23.49 -13.29
CA PRO A 48 -13.70 23.14 -14.60
C PRO A 48 -12.21 22.82 -14.60
N PHE A 49 -11.47 23.20 -13.57
CA PHE A 49 -10.04 22.91 -13.45
C PHE A 49 -9.71 21.59 -12.76
N PHE A 50 -10.74 20.89 -12.24
CA PHE A 50 -10.53 19.65 -11.49
C PHE A 50 -11.58 18.61 -11.90
N GLN A 51 -11.13 17.48 -12.44
CA GLN A 51 -12.01 16.47 -13.06
C GLN A 51 -12.56 15.43 -12.08
N HIS A 52 -11.97 15.32 -10.88
CA HIS A 52 -12.43 14.33 -9.89
C HIS A 52 -13.67 14.84 -9.17
N ARG A 53 -14.70 13.99 -9.04
CA ARG A 53 -15.95 14.30 -8.35
C ARG A 53 -15.85 14.12 -6.84
N SER A 54 -14.97 13.24 -6.40
CA SER A 54 -14.69 12.94 -4.99
C SER A 54 -13.22 12.64 -4.80
N VAL A 55 -12.75 12.81 -3.58
CA VAL A 55 -11.38 12.57 -3.15
C VAL A 55 -11.36 11.86 -1.81
N VAL A 56 -10.28 11.14 -1.55
CA VAL A 56 -9.97 10.61 -0.22
C VAL A 56 -8.81 11.41 0.36
N VAL A 57 -9.00 11.93 1.56
CA VAL A 57 -8.03 12.72 2.32
C VAL A 57 -7.54 11.88 3.49
N LYS A 58 -6.24 11.58 3.53
CA LYS A 58 -5.58 10.86 4.63
C LYS A 58 -4.67 11.82 5.39
N ARG A 59 -4.88 11.96 6.70
CA ARG A 59 -3.96 12.64 7.61
C ARG A 59 -3.29 11.62 8.51
N SER A 60 -1.97 11.65 8.59
CA SER A 60 -1.18 10.78 9.46
C SER A 60 -0.59 11.62 10.59
N PRO A 61 -1.21 11.67 11.79
CA PRO A 61 -0.70 12.46 12.91
C PRO A 61 0.76 12.08 13.24
N ALA A 62 1.54 13.04 13.71
CA ALA A 62 2.89 12.74 14.19
C ALA A 62 2.80 11.89 15.46
N SER A 63 3.58 10.82 15.52
CA SER A 63 3.62 9.92 16.68
C SER A 63 4.65 10.37 17.73
N GLY A 64 5.59 11.24 17.34
CA GLY A 64 6.77 11.59 18.14
C GLY A 64 7.94 10.60 18.01
N ASP A 65 7.75 9.48 17.32
CA ASP A 65 8.80 8.53 16.93
C ASP A 65 9.21 8.80 15.48
N GLU A 66 10.45 9.28 15.29
CA GLU A 66 10.95 9.63 13.94
C GLU A 66 10.91 8.45 12.96
N LEU A 67 11.10 7.21 13.43
CA LEU A 67 11.10 6.03 12.59
C LEU A 67 9.67 5.69 12.11
N VAL A 68 8.69 5.82 13.00
CA VAL A 68 7.26 5.67 12.66
C VAL A 68 6.85 6.80 11.73
N ASP A 69 7.23 8.03 12.07
CA ASP A 69 6.88 9.23 11.30
C ASP A 69 7.50 9.25 9.89
N ALA A 70 8.62 8.55 9.70
CA ALA A 70 9.24 8.36 8.38
C ALA A 70 8.35 7.56 7.39
N ALA A 71 7.34 6.84 7.87
CA ALA A 71 6.37 6.11 7.05
C ALA A 71 5.61 7.05 6.10
N PHE A 72 5.19 8.22 6.59
CA PHE A 72 4.45 9.20 5.79
C PHE A 72 5.21 9.68 4.55
N LEU A 73 6.54 9.90 4.68
CA LEU A 73 7.37 10.26 3.52
C LEU A 73 7.46 9.13 2.51
N ARG A 74 7.59 7.89 2.99
CA ARG A 74 7.60 6.70 2.13
C ARG A 74 6.30 6.57 1.37
N GLU A 75 5.18 6.68 2.06
CA GLU A 75 3.85 6.60 1.48
C GLU A 75 3.65 7.70 0.42
N THR A 76 4.03 8.95 0.73
CA THR A 76 3.95 10.07 -0.22
C THR A 76 4.75 9.80 -1.50
N VAL A 77 5.99 9.31 -1.38
CA VAL A 77 6.83 8.95 -2.52
C VAL A 77 6.24 7.81 -3.32
N ALA A 78 5.73 6.80 -2.64
CA ALA A 78 5.12 5.64 -3.29
C ALA A 78 3.88 6.02 -4.11
N TYR A 79 3.01 6.88 -3.58
CA TYR A 79 1.89 7.42 -4.35
C TYR A 79 2.33 8.32 -5.51
N GLN A 80 3.39 9.14 -5.35
CA GLN A 80 3.95 9.93 -6.45
C GLN A 80 4.46 9.03 -7.57
N PHE A 81 5.23 8.01 -7.21
CA PHE A 81 5.74 7.02 -8.15
C PHE A 81 4.60 6.28 -8.86
N ALA A 82 3.68 5.70 -8.10
CA ALA A 82 2.53 4.99 -8.66
C ALA A 82 1.71 5.86 -9.62
N THR A 83 1.54 7.15 -9.31
CA THR A 83 0.82 8.10 -10.16
C THR A 83 1.53 8.37 -11.48
N SER A 84 2.87 8.26 -11.53
CA SER A 84 3.66 8.49 -12.76
C SER A 84 3.63 7.30 -13.73
N LEU A 85 3.20 6.12 -13.27
CA LEU A 85 3.11 4.93 -14.09
C LEU A 85 1.97 5.01 -15.11
N SER A 86 2.08 4.21 -16.18
CA SER A 86 0.97 4.03 -17.12
C SER A 86 -0.27 3.49 -16.41
N PRO A 87 -1.48 3.78 -16.90
CA PRO A 87 -2.72 3.29 -16.28
C PRO A 87 -2.76 1.78 -16.07
N SER A 88 -2.17 1.00 -16.97
CA SER A 88 -2.12 -0.47 -16.90
C SER A 88 -1.17 -1.01 -15.84
N ALA A 89 -0.12 -0.27 -15.48
CA ALA A 89 0.86 -0.64 -14.46
C ALA A 89 0.58 0.03 -13.11
N ARG A 90 -0.38 0.98 -13.07
CA ARG A 90 -0.67 1.75 -11.86
C ARG A 90 -1.36 0.88 -10.82
N PRO A 91 -0.76 0.71 -9.62
CA PRO A 91 -1.26 -0.25 -8.64
C PRO A 91 -2.46 0.24 -7.82
N GLY A 92 -2.81 1.52 -7.87
CA GLY A 92 -3.86 2.08 -7.00
C GLY A 92 -4.28 3.50 -7.36
N PRO A 93 -4.90 4.23 -6.43
CA PRO A 93 -5.42 5.56 -6.69
C PRO A 93 -4.32 6.58 -7.04
N VAL A 94 -4.73 7.62 -7.77
CA VAL A 94 -3.84 8.72 -8.19
C VAL A 94 -3.61 9.68 -7.04
N LEU A 95 -2.36 10.11 -6.83
CA LEU A 95 -2.03 11.19 -5.90
C LEU A 95 -2.43 12.54 -6.49
N LEU A 96 -3.42 13.17 -5.88
CA LEU A 96 -3.95 14.46 -6.29
C LEU A 96 -3.26 15.64 -5.61
N GLY A 97 -2.73 15.43 -4.40
CA GLY A 97 -2.00 16.44 -3.66
C GLY A 97 -1.43 15.92 -2.37
N TYR A 98 -0.51 16.65 -1.80
CA TYR A 98 0.03 16.35 -0.46
C TYR A 98 0.63 17.60 0.18
N ASP A 99 0.70 17.57 1.50
CA ASP A 99 1.49 18.50 2.31
C ASP A 99 2.24 17.72 3.37
N THR A 100 3.57 17.78 3.31
CA THR A 100 4.42 17.02 4.24
C THR A 100 4.58 17.67 5.60
N ALA A 101 4.33 18.98 5.73
CA ALA A 101 4.32 19.65 7.03
C ALA A 101 3.03 19.37 7.79
N GLN A 102 1.90 19.41 7.09
CA GLN A 102 0.58 19.07 7.63
C GLN A 102 0.31 17.56 7.69
N ARG A 103 1.19 16.75 7.06
CA ARG A 103 1.10 15.28 6.95
C ARG A 103 -0.22 14.83 6.33
N VAL A 104 -0.61 15.49 5.24
CA VAL A 104 -1.85 15.24 4.50
C VAL A 104 -1.54 14.68 3.13
N LEU A 105 -2.24 13.60 2.74
CA LEU A 105 -2.30 13.05 1.39
C LEU A 105 -3.71 13.20 0.85
N ILE A 106 -3.83 13.49 -0.45
CA ILE A 106 -5.11 13.53 -1.16
C ILE A 106 -4.97 12.62 -2.37
N ILE A 107 -5.81 11.60 -2.44
CA ILE A 107 -5.82 10.62 -3.51
C ILE A 107 -7.19 10.58 -4.19
N SER A 108 -7.25 10.05 -5.40
CA SER A 108 -8.52 9.83 -6.09
C SER A 108 -9.38 8.84 -5.31
N ASP A 109 -10.67 9.12 -5.25
CA ASP A 109 -11.65 8.17 -4.70
C ASP A 109 -11.88 7.03 -5.70
N LEU A 110 -11.92 5.81 -5.20
CA LEU A 110 -12.20 4.59 -5.96
C LEU A 110 -13.72 4.30 -6.07
N GLY A 111 -14.55 5.13 -5.45
CA GLY A 111 -16.00 4.94 -5.40
C GLY A 111 -16.40 3.82 -4.43
N ASP A 112 -17.48 3.12 -4.78
CA ASP A 112 -18.11 2.10 -3.92
C ASP A 112 -17.47 0.69 -4.07
N GLY A 113 -16.16 0.65 -4.27
CA GLY A 113 -15.40 -0.60 -4.26
C GLY A 113 -15.46 -1.29 -2.88
N ARG A 114 -15.50 -2.62 -2.89
CA ARG A 114 -15.44 -3.43 -1.67
C ARG A 114 -14.01 -3.84 -1.36
N THR A 115 -13.69 -4.09 -0.10
CA THR A 115 -12.40 -4.66 0.25
C THR A 115 -12.29 -6.10 -0.26
N LEU A 116 -11.07 -6.51 -0.59
CA LEU A 116 -10.83 -7.90 -0.97
C LEU A 116 -11.16 -8.86 0.19
N ALA A 117 -10.98 -8.40 1.44
CA ALA A 117 -11.38 -9.16 2.62
C ALA A 117 -12.88 -9.47 2.60
N ASP A 118 -13.72 -8.48 2.31
CA ASP A 118 -15.17 -8.66 2.23
C ASP A 118 -15.56 -9.53 1.03
N ALA A 119 -14.88 -9.32 -0.11
CA ALA A 119 -15.08 -10.14 -1.29
C ALA A 119 -14.82 -11.63 -1.01
N LEU A 120 -13.68 -11.94 -0.38
CA LEU A 120 -13.29 -13.31 -0.06
C LEU A 120 -14.15 -13.95 1.04
N ARG A 121 -14.59 -13.16 2.04
CA ARG A 121 -15.50 -13.70 3.09
C ARG A 121 -16.87 -14.05 2.56
N ALA A 122 -17.35 -13.34 1.55
CA ALA A 122 -18.66 -13.58 0.93
C ALA A 122 -18.63 -14.65 -0.18
N ALA A 123 -17.44 -15.08 -0.63
CA ALA A 123 -17.26 -15.95 -1.79
C ALA A 123 -17.38 -17.44 -1.43
N ASP A 124 -17.89 -18.23 -2.36
CA ASP A 124 -17.74 -19.67 -2.38
C ASP A 124 -16.37 -20.09 -2.96
N GLU A 125 -16.07 -21.38 -2.96
CA GLU A 125 -14.78 -21.93 -3.39
C GLU A 125 -14.46 -21.63 -4.87
N ALA A 126 -15.46 -21.69 -5.75
CA ALA A 126 -15.29 -21.38 -7.17
C ALA A 126 -14.99 -19.89 -7.38
N THR A 127 -15.70 -19.05 -6.67
CA THR A 127 -15.50 -17.58 -6.66
C THR A 127 -14.14 -17.20 -6.07
N HIS A 128 -13.68 -17.89 -5.02
CA HIS A 128 -12.32 -17.72 -4.47
C HIS A 128 -11.26 -17.90 -5.55
N THR A 129 -11.37 -18.97 -6.35
CA THR A 129 -10.43 -19.27 -7.42
C THR A 129 -10.39 -18.14 -8.48
N ASP A 130 -11.55 -17.60 -8.85
CA ASP A 130 -11.63 -16.50 -9.82
C ASP A 130 -11.05 -15.20 -9.26
N ILE A 131 -11.39 -14.85 -8.02
CA ILE A 131 -10.83 -13.66 -7.32
C ILE A 131 -9.32 -13.76 -7.24
N LEU A 132 -8.78 -14.90 -6.82
CA LEU A 132 -7.33 -15.10 -6.69
C LEU A 132 -6.63 -15.05 -8.04
N ARG A 133 -7.20 -15.61 -9.10
CA ARG A 133 -6.67 -15.48 -10.47
C ARG A 133 -6.61 -14.02 -10.92
N LYS A 134 -7.65 -13.24 -10.69
CA LYS A 134 -7.69 -11.80 -11.00
C LYS A 134 -6.65 -11.03 -10.19
N LEU A 135 -6.50 -11.34 -8.90
CA LEU A 135 -5.48 -10.75 -8.04
C LEU A 135 -4.06 -11.06 -8.53
N GLY A 136 -3.80 -12.33 -8.88
CA GLY A 136 -2.51 -12.75 -9.46
C GLY A 136 -2.15 -11.91 -10.68
N ARG A 137 -3.10 -11.77 -11.62
CA ARG A 137 -2.92 -10.92 -12.79
C ARG A 137 -2.65 -9.45 -12.44
N ALA A 138 -3.39 -8.87 -11.48
CA ALA A 138 -3.19 -7.47 -11.07
C ALA A 138 -1.79 -7.25 -10.47
N LEU A 139 -1.35 -8.15 -9.59
CA LEU A 139 0.01 -8.14 -9.03
C LEU A 139 1.07 -8.34 -10.11
N GLY A 140 0.89 -9.31 -11.00
CA GLY A 140 1.81 -9.57 -12.10
C GLY A 140 1.98 -8.37 -13.03
N MET A 141 0.88 -7.70 -13.39
CA MET A 141 0.92 -6.49 -14.21
C MET A 141 1.65 -5.33 -13.52
N MET A 142 1.42 -5.13 -12.22
CA MET A 142 2.14 -4.13 -11.42
C MET A 142 3.63 -4.46 -11.36
N HIS A 143 4.00 -5.69 -11.03
CA HIS A 143 5.40 -6.11 -10.90
C HIS A 143 6.13 -6.02 -12.25
N ALA A 144 5.55 -6.55 -13.33
CA ALA A 144 6.14 -6.47 -14.66
C ALA A 144 6.27 -5.02 -15.16
N GLY A 145 5.24 -4.20 -14.91
CA GLY A 145 5.25 -2.80 -15.33
C GLY A 145 6.17 -1.89 -14.51
N THR A 146 6.77 -2.39 -13.42
CA THR A 146 7.67 -1.63 -12.55
C THR A 146 9.06 -2.23 -12.41
N ALA A 147 9.35 -3.38 -13.03
CA ALA A 147 10.61 -4.11 -12.84
C ALA A 147 11.86 -3.24 -13.11
N ASP A 148 11.82 -2.37 -14.11
CA ASP A 148 12.96 -1.54 -14.52
C ASP A 148 12.89 -0.09 -14.00
N GLU A 149 11.94 0.25 -13.13
CA GLU A 149 11.66 1.62 -12.69
C GLU A 149 12.22 1.94 -11.28
N GLU A 150 13.09 1.09 -10.73
CA GLU A 150 13.65 1.28 -9.39
C GLU A 150 14.40 2.61 -9.23
N ASP A 151 15.14 3.02 -10.25
CA ASP A 151 15.89 4.29 -10.23
C ASP A 151 14.95 5.49 -10.17
N ALA A 152 13.83 5.46 -10.88
CA ALA A 152 12.82 6.52 -10.83
C ALA A 152 12.24 6.66 -9.41
N PHE A 153 11.91 5.55 -8.76
CA PHE A 153 11.46 5.54 -7.36
C PHE A 153 12.52 6.11 -6.41
N ASN A 154 13.77 5.68 -6.55
CA ASN A 154 14.88 6.12 -5.71
C ASN A 154 15.16 7.62 -5.89
N VAL A 155 15.06 8.17 -7.10
CA VAL A 155 15.20 9.61 -7.36
C VAL A 155 14.12 10.39 -6.63
N LEU A 156 12.87 9.96 -6.67
CA LEU A 156 11.77 10.59 -5.92
C LEU A 156 12.03 10.57 -4.41
N LEU A 157 12.46 9.43 -3.88
CA LEU A 157 12.77 9.28 -2.47
C LEU A 157 13.94 10.18 -2.03
N GLN A 158 15.00 10.26 -2.82
CA GLN A 158 16.13 11.16 -2.57
C GLN A 158 15.71 12.63 -2.59
N ARG A 159 14.88 13.05 -3.56
CA ARG A 159 14.36 14.41 -3.63
C ARG A 159 13.52 14.77 -2.41
N MET A 160 12.65 13.87 -1.98
CA MET A 160 11.79 14.07 -0.81
C MET A 160 12.57 14.16 0.50
N THR A 161 13.66 13.41 0.62
CA THR A 161 14.47 13.35 1.85
C THR A 161 15.60 14.40 1.90
N ARG A 162 15.98 14.99 0.75
CA ARG A 162 17.15 15.90 0.63
C ARG A 162 17.11 17.08 1.62
N SER A 163 15.96 17.69 1.81
CA SER A 163 15.78 18.85 2.68
C SER A 163 15.49 18.53 4.14
N ARG A 164 15.48 17.23 4.49
CA ARG A 164 15.11 16.76 5.83
C ARG A 164 16.29 16.03 6.47
N PRO A 165 16.87 16.61 7.53
CA PRO A 165 17.96 15.96 8.26
C PRO A 165 17.57 14.53 8.65
N ASN A 166 18.49 13.59 8.52
CA ASN A 166 18.33 12.19 8.92
C ASN A 166 17.27 11.35 8.15
N SER A 167 16.36 11.95 7.37
CA SER A 167 15.27 11.20 6.72
C SER A 167 15.74 10.07 5.81
N ALA A 168 16.84 10.25 5.07
CA ALA A 168 17.40 9.21 4.22
C ALA A 168 17.92 8.00 5.04
N ASN A 169 18.51 8.24 6.21
CA ASN A 169 18.97 7.20 7.11
C ASN A 169 17.78 6.44 7.74
N LEU A 170 16.73 7.16 8.11
CA LEU A 170 15.50 6.55 8.63
C LEU A 170 14.85 5.63 7.60
N GLN A 171 14.81 6.01 6.32
CA GLN A 171 14.30 5.14 5.26
C GLN A 171 15.14 3.84 5.14
N LYS A 172 16.47 3.95 5.13
CA LYS A 172 17.36 2.78 5.13
C LYS A 172 17.18 1.90 6.36
N LEU A 173 16.98 2.53 7.52
CA LEU A 173 16.74 1.80 8.77
C LEU A 173 15.42 1.03 8.73
N ARG A 174 14.35 1.63 8.21
CA ARG A 174 13.06 0.94 8.01
C ARG A 174 13.23 -0.31 7.13
N ASP A 175 13.91 -0.22 6.00
CA ASP A 175 14.16 -1.36 5.12
C ASP A 175 14.99 -2.47 5.81
N ARG A 176 16.00 -2.08 6.59
CA ARG A 176 16.79 -3.05 7.39
C ARG A 176 15.94 -3.74 8.46
N LEU A 177 15.14 -2.98 9.20
CA LEU A 177 14.26 -3.55 10.22
C LEU A 177 13.24 -4.50 9.62
N LEU A 178 12.72 -4.18 8.43
CA LEU A 178 11.81 -5.04 7.72
C LEU A 178 12.47 -6.40 7.38
N SER A 179 13.68 -6.39 6.82
CA SER A 179 14.40 -7.62 6.52
C SER A 179 14.73 -8.44 7.78
N HIS A 180 15.02 -7.77 8.90
CA HIS A 180 15.33 -8.46 10.16
C HIS A 180 14.12 -9.14 10.81
N ARG A 181 12.89 -8.77 10.45
CA ARG A 181 11.67 -9.38 11.02
C ARG A 181 11.60 -10.90 10.80
N ILE A 182 12.18 -11.41 9.72
CA ILE A 182 12.23 -12.84 9.43
C ILE A 182 13.04 -13.57 10.50
N ARG A 183 14.25 -13.07 10.81
CA ARG A 183 15.09 -13.64 11.87
C ARG A 183 14.48 -13.48 13.26
N ILE A 184 13.87 -12.31 13.51
CA ILE A 184 13.18 -12.06 14.78
C ILE A 184 12.04 -13.07 14.94
N GLY A 185 11.27 -13.34 13.89
CA GLY A 185 10.20 -14.34 13.91
C GLY A 185 10.71 -15.75 14.27
N VAL A 186 11.84 -16.18 13.68
CA VAL A 186 12.48 -17.44 14.03
C VAL A 186 12.84 -17.47 15.52
N ASN A 187 13.51 -16.42 16.03
CA ASN A 187 13.91 -16.34 17.43
C ASN A 187 12.71 -16.34 18.40
N VAL A 188 11.61 -15.67 18.04
CA VAL A 188 10.39 -15.63 18.86
C VAL A 188 9.75 -17.03 18.95
N ILE A 189 9.68 -17.76 17.83
CA ILE A 189 9.13 -19.13 17.80
C ILE A 189 9.96 -20.07 18.68
N GLU A 190 11.31 -19.98 18.56
CA GLU A 190 12.21 -20.77 19.39
C GLU A 190 12.14 -20.40 20.88
N GLY A 191 12.05 -19.09 21.16
CA GLY A 191 11.88 -18.61 22.54
C GLY A 191 10.54 -19.05 23.17
N ALA A 192 9.52 -19.35 22.35
CA ALA A 192 8.27 -19.96 22.79
C ALA A 192 8.36 -21.50 22.98
N GLY A 193 9.54 -22.09 22.84
CA GLY A 193 9.77 -23.52 23.05
C GLY A 193 9.46 -24.40 21.84
N VAL A 194 9.19 -23.81 20.66
CA VAL A 194 8.96 -24.55 19.43
C VAL A 194 10.28 -24.80 18.72
N ALA A 195 10.66 -26.07 18.55
CA ALA A 195 11.87 -26.43 17.83
C ALA A 195 11.71 -26.15 16.33
N ILE A 196 12.64 -25.36 15.77
CA ILE A 196 12.67 -25.07 14.34
C ILE A 196 13.72 -25.98 13.66
N PRO A 197 13.36 -26.80 12.66
CA PRO A 197 14.31 -27.60 11.90
C PRO A 197 15.42 -26.78 11.26
N ALA A 198 16.61 -27.35 11.12
CA ALA A 198 17.77 -26.65 10.58
C ALA A 198 17.54 -26.15 9.15
N GLU A 199 16.87 -26.91 8.31
CA GLU A 199 16.49 -26.52 6.95
C GLU A 199 15.57 -25.29 6.92
N VAL A 200 14.64 -25.15 7.88
CA VAL A 200 13.77 -23.97 7.99
C VAL A 200 14.57 -22.74 8.38
N ARG A 201 15.56 -22.86 9.27
CA ARG A 201 16.45 -21.73 9.61
C ARG A 201 17.30 -21.28 8.43
N ILE A 202 17.84 -22.23 7.65
CA ILE A 202 18.58 -21.94 6.43
C ILE A 202 17.67 -21.23 5.42
N ALA A 203 16.46 -21.74 5.21
CA ALA A 203 15.48 -21.13 4.34
C ALA A 203 15.13 -19.70 4.78
N ALA A 204 14.88 -19.47 6.07
CA ALA A 204 14.61 -18.16 6.63
C ALA A 204 15.74 -17.16 6.41
N SER A 205 17.01 -17.61 6.57
CA SER A 205 18.19 -16.79 6.29
C SER A 205 18.31 -16.42 4.81
N ASN A 206 18.05 -17.38 3.91
CA ASN A 206 18.06 -17.14 2.47
C ASN A 206 16.96 -16.16 2.06
N VAL A 207 15.75 -16.33 2.58
CA VAL A 207 14.60 -15.45 2.35
C VAL A 207 14.90 -14.05 2.84
N GLN A 208 15.49 -13.89 4.04
CA GLN A 208 15.89 -12.58 4.58
C GLN A 208 16.84 -11.84 3.62
N SER A 209 17.83 -12.51 3.06
CA SER A 209 18.78 -11.88 2.13
C SER A 209 18.15 -11.56 0.79
N ARG A 210 17.18 -12.34 0.31
CA ARG A 210 16.46 -12.09 -0.93
C ARG A 210 15.54 -10.88 -0.87
N LEU A 211 14.91 -10.59 0.27
CA LEU A 211 13.91 -9.53 0.38
C LEU A 211 14.35 -8.21 -0.26
N LEU A 212 15.57 -7.77 0.03
CA LEU A 212 16.12 -6.50 -0.47
C LEU A 212 17.08 -6.66 -1.66
N ARG A 213 17.44 -7.88 -2.06
CA ARG A 213 18.47 -8.17 -3.05
C ARG A 213 18.11 -9.27 -4.05
N GLY A 214 16.89 -9.80 -4.00
CA GLY A 214 16.43 -10.84 -4.91
C GLY A 214 16.38 -10.36 -6.36
N GLY A 215 16.35 -11.31 -7.29
CA GLY A 215 16.44 -11.04 -8.73
C GLY A 215 15.14 -10.52 -9.35
N MET A 216 13.99 -10.76 -8.71
CA MET A 216 12.69 -10.32 -9.23
C MET A 216 12.27 -8.99 -8.58
N ARG A 217 13.09 -7.97 -8.78
CA ARG A 217 12.87 -6.66 -8.17
C ARG A 217 11.77 -5.89 -8.89
N ALA A 218 10.75 -5.51 -8.13
CA ALA A 218 9.68 -4.66 -8.61
C ALA A 218 9.16 -3.75 -7.49
N PHE A 219 8.32 -2.81 -7.80
CA PHE A 219 7.56 -2.06 -6.79
C PHE A 219 6.58 -3.01 -6.09
N THR A 220 6.68 -3.07 -4.77
CA THR A 220 5.78 -3.85 -3.91
C THR A 220 5.12 -2.93 -2.89
N PRO A 221 3.79 -2.99 -2.70
CA PRO A 221 3.10 -2.35 -1.57
C PRO A 221 3.58 -2.91 -0.23
N PHE A 222 3.93 -4.18 -0.20
CA PHE A 222 4.41 -4.99 0.91
C PHE A 222 3.37 -5.30 1.99
N ASP A 223 2.56 -4.34 2.38
CA ASP A 223 1.42 -4.60 3.28
C ASP A 223 0.16 -4.91 2.46
N LEU A 224 0.12 -6.13 1.95
CA LEU A 224 -0.96 -6.65 1.11
C LEU A 224 -2.08 -7.29 1.93
N THR A 225 -2.38 -6.77 3.13
CA THR A 225 -3.56 -7.28 3.84
C THR A 225 -4.81 -7.14 2.96
N PRO A 226 -5.74 -8.11 2.98
CA PRO A 226 -6.92 -8.05 2.10
C PRO A 226 -7.78 -6.80 2.31
N ASP A 227 -7.68 -6.15 3.47
CA ASP A 227 -8.35 -4.89 3.77
C ASP A 227 -7.71 -3.70 3.03
N ASN A 228 -6.43 -3.80 2.63
CA ASN A 228 -5.70 -2.80 1.85
C ASN A 228 -5.85 -2.99 0.33
N ILE A 229 -6.70 -3.89 -0.11
CA ILE A 229 -6.97 -4.15 -1.52
C ILE A 229 -8.45 -3.89 -1.79
N VAL A 230 -8.74 -3.00 -2.72
CA VAL A 230 -10.12 -2.65 -3.10
C VAL A 230 -10.42 -3.20 -4.47
N GLU A 231 -11.49 -3.99 -4.56
CA GLU A 231 -12.04 -4.48 -5.81
C GLU A 231 -13.07 -3.47 -6.33
N THR A 232 -12.86 -3.01 -7.56
CA THR A 232 -13.81 -2.22 -8.34
C THR A 232 -14.27 -3.06 -9.54
N ASP A 233 -15.26 -2.58 -10.28
CA ASP A 233 -15.75 -3.27 -11.50
C ASP A 233 -14.64 -3.51 -12.54
N SER A 234 -13.59 -2.70 -12.52
CA SER A 234 -12.54 -2.71 -13.55
C SER A 234 -11.22 -3.34 -13.11
N ALA A 235 -10.87 -3.30 -11.82
CA ALA A 235 -9.55 -3.71 -11.35
C ALA A 235 -9.48 -3.90 -9.84
N PHE A 236 -8.35 -4.49 -9.39
CA PHE A 236 -7.90 -4.37 -8.00
C PHE A 236 -7.01 -3.16 -7.83
N HIS A 237 -7.18 -2.47 -6.71
CA HIS A 237 -6.40 -1.31 -6.31
C HIS A 237 -5.75 -1.55 -4.95
N PHE A 238 -4.45 -1.34 -4.87
CA PHE A 238 -3.68 -1.48 -3.65
C PHE A 238 -3.60 -0.14 -2.92
N LEU A 239 -3.78 -0.16 -1.61
CA LEU A 239 -3.76 1.01 -0.74
C LEU A 239 -2.65 0.88 0.30
N ASP A 240 -2.44 1.96 1.06
CA ASP A 240 -1.54 2.01 2.22
C ASP A 240 -0.08 1.66 1.93
N TYR A 241 0.59 2.56 1.22
CA TYR A 241 1.96 2.39 0.75
C TYR A 241 3.05 2.78 1.78
N GLU A 242 2.74 2.79 3.06
CA GLU A 242 3.72 3.18 4.09
C GLU A 242 4.96 2.27 4.16
N TRP A 243 4.83 1.03 3.69
CA TRP A 243 5.90 0.04 3.57
C TRP A 243 6.37 -0.19 2.13
N ALA A 244 5.77 0.47 1.17
CA ALA A 244 6.07 0.25 -0.23
C ALA A 244 7.53 0.54 -0.60
N GLY A 245 8.01 -0.11 -1.65
CA GLY A 245 9.34 0.07 -2.19
C GLY A 245 9.77 -1.06 -3.10
N TYR A 246 11.00 -1.02 -3.58
CA TYR A 246 11.55 -2.05 -4.44
C TYR A 246 12.10 -3.22 -3.65
N ARG A 247 11.53 -4.41 -3.88
CA ARG A 247 11.87 -5.67 -3.21
C ARG A 247 11.73 -6.83 -4.17
N ASP A 248 12.09 -8.02 -3.72
CA ASP A 248 11.79 -9.25 -4.48
C ASP A 248 10.27 -9.49 -4.48
N ALA A 249 9.64 -9.40 -5.64
CA ALA A 249 8.19 -9.47 -5.82
C ALA A 249 7.58 -10.81 -5.38
N THR A 250 8.39 -11.87 -5.30
CA THR A 250 7.92 -13.18 -4.80
C THR A 250 7.42 -13.12 -3.35
N PHE A 251 7.80 -12.09 -2.58
CA PHE A 251 7.28 -11.90 -1.23
C PHE A 251 5.79 -11.52 -1.21
N ASP A 252 5.33 -10.75 -2.19
CA ASP A 252 3.91 -10.41 -2.31
C ASP A 252 3.10 -11.66 -2.65
N VAL A 253 3.62 -12.51 -3.53
CA VAL A 253 3.00 -13.82 -3.85
C VAL A 253 2.93 -14.72 -2.61
N ALA A 254 4.05 -14.85 -1.91
CA ALA A 254 4.11 -15.65 -0.69
C ALA A 254 3.19 -15.11 0.41
N PHE A 255 3.03 -13.78 0.50
CA PHE A 255 2.12 -13.15 1.45
C PHE A 255 0.67 -13.54 1.17
N VAL A 256 0.21 -13.47 -0.07
CA VAL A 256 -1.15 -13.86 -0.46
C VAL A 256 -1.39 -15.33 -0.10
N VAL A 257 -0.52 -16.24 -0.54
CA VAL A 257 -0.72 -17.68 -0.33
C VAL A 257 -0.67 -18.07 1.15
N ALA A 258 0.28 -17.51 1.91
CA ALA A 258 0.52 -17.95 3.28
C ALA A 258 -0.26 -17.16 4.34
N ARG A 259 -0.61 -15.90 4.06
CA ARG A 259 -1.14 -15.01 5.09
C ARG A 259 -2.62 -14.67 4.95
N PHE A 260 -3.17 -14.66 3.74
CA PHE A 260 -4.61 -14.36 3.55
C PHE A 260 -5.52 -15.27 4.36
N PRO A 261 -5.32 -16.60 4.37
CA PRO A 261 -6.16 -17.46 5.20
C PRO A 261 -6.21 -17.07 6.68
N ALA A 262 -5.06 -16.63 7.23
CA ALA A 262 -4.99 -16.18 8.63
C ALA A 262 -5.79 -14.89 8.89
N PHE A 263 -5.75 -13.92 7.95
CA PHE A 263 -6.55 -12.69 8.05
C PHE A 263 -8.05 -12.93 7.91
N LEU A 264 -8.43 -13.93 7.14
CA LEU A 264 -9.83 -14.28 6.89
C LEU A 264 -10.39 -15.24 7.95
N ALA A 265 -9.56 -15.69 8.90
CA ALA A 265 -9.88 -16.78 9.82
C ALA A 265 -10.43 -18.03 9.08
N ALA A 266 -9.87 -18.30 7.90
CA ALA A 266 -10.30 -19.35 6.99
C ALA A 266 -9.28 -20.49 6.92
N GLN A 267 -9.70 -21.61 6.33
CA GLN A 267 -8.77 -22.68 5.94
C GLN A 267 -7.81 -22.19 4.84
N PRO A 268 -6.62 -22.79 4.72
CA PRO A 268 -5.74 -22.52 3.58
C PRO A 268 -6.49 -22.65 2.25
N PHE A 269 -6.15 -21.83 1.28
CA PHE A 269 -6.68 -21.97 -0.07
C PHE A 269 -6.36 -23.35 -0.63
N ASN A 270 -7.30 -23.94 -1.35
CA ASN A 270 -7.06 -25.22 -2.00
C ASN A 270 -5.96 -25.09 -3.09
N ALA A 271 -5.43 -26.23 -3.55
CA ALA A 271 -4.36 -26.28 -4.53
C ALA A 271 -4.77 -25.56 -5.83
N GLN A 272 -5.99 -25.77 -6.31
CA GLN A 272 -6.50 -25.15 -7.53
C GLN A 272 -6.54 -23.62 -7.46
N ALA A 273 -6.98 -23.05 -6.35
CA ALA A 273 -7.03 -21.61 -6.13
C ALA A 273 -5.62 -21.01 -6.04
N THR A 274 -4.72 -21.71 -5.35
CA THR A 274 -3.30 -21.31 -5.23
C THR A 274 -2.59 -21.36 -6.58
N GLU A 275 -2.75 -22.44 -7.36
CA GLU A 275 -2.22 -22.54 -8.71
C GLU A 275 -2.77 -21.47 -9.63
N ALA A 276 -4.09 -21.24 -9.63
CA ALA A 276 -4.72 -20.21 -10.43
C ALA A 276 -4.19 -18.80 -10.13
N PHE A 277 -3.82 -18.52 -8.88
CA PHE A 277 -3.18 -17.26 -8.48
C PHE A 277 -1.74 -17.16 -9.01
N VAL A 278 -0.93 -18.21 -8.77
CA VAL A 278 0.49 -18.22 -9.16
C VAL A 278 0.66 -18.20 -10.67
N ASP A 279 -0.15 -18.97 -11.40
CA ASP A 279 -0.10 -19.03 -12.88
C ASP A 279 -0.53 -17.72 -13.53
N ALA A 280 -1.40 -16.97 -12.86
CA ALA A 280 -1.87 -15.67 -13.35
C ALA A 280 -0.89 -14.54 -13.07
N TRP A 281 -0.06 -14.70 -12.06
CA TRP A 281 1.01 -13.76 -11.69
C TRP A 281 2.22 -13.91 -12.57
#